data_a33ef37a1db6c79d904ecbedc3481186
#
_entry.id   a33ef37a1db6c79d904ecbedc3481186
#
_cell.length_a   1.000
_cell.length_b   1.000
_cell.length_c   1.000
_cell.angle_alpha   90.00
_cell.angle_beta   90.00
_cell.angle_gamma   90.00
#
_symmetry.space_group_name_H-M   'P 1'
#
loop_
_entity.id
_entity.type
_entity.pdbx_description
1 polymer ?
#
loop_
_entity_poly.entity_id
_entity_poly.type
_entity_poly.pdbx_seq_one_letter_code
_entity_poly.pdbx_strand_id
1 'polypeptide(L)'
;MAIADASLTISDAARVTGLTAHTLRYYERAGLMMDVDRAVAGHRRYSEADLGWIELITKLRATGMPIRRVREYADLVRAGAGTEQARLEILEAHRLDVLAHLDETRQNLEAIERKVRYYREVANASTPVSSADSDHSRAASSGSAA
;
A
#
# COMPACT_ATOMS: atom_id res chain seq x y z
N MET A 1 24.57 -29.86 -11.59
CA MET A 1 23.44 -29.87 -10.62
C MET A 1 22.43 -28.83 -11.05
N ALA A 2 21.33 -29.23 -11.63
CA ALA A 2 20.24 -28.33 -11.87
C ALA A 2 19.64 -27.98 -10.49
N ILE A 3 19.75 -26.71 -10.09
CA ILE A 3 18.95 -26.18 -8.99
C ILE A 3 17.53 -26.33 -9.50
N ALA A 4 16.75 -27.19 -8.87
CA ALA A 4 15.34 -27.28 -9.15
C ALA A 4 14.77 -25.87 -8.97
N ASP A 5 14.36 -25.26 -10.07
CA ASP A 5 13.62 -24.01 -10.05
C ASP A 5 12.41 -24.24 -9.14
N ALA A 6 12.43 -23.63 -7.97
CA ALA A 6 11.42 -23.86 -6.94
C ALA A 6 10.12 -23.18 -7.37
N SER A 7 9.47 -23.74 -8.39
CA SER A 7 8.20 -23.23 -8.88
C SER A 7 7.09 -23.48 -7.86
N LEU A 8 6.30 -22.45 -7.60
CA LEU A 8 5.23 -22.47 -6.60
C LEU A 8 3.88 -22.85 -7.21
N THR A 9 3.01 -23.46 -6.42
CA THR A 9 1.60 -23.60 -6.73
C THR A 9 0.89 -22.24 -6.68
N ILE A 10 -0.31 -22.15 -7.24
CA ILE A 10 -1.11 -20.93 -7.13
C ILE A 10 -1.41 -20.55 -5.68
N SER A 11 -1.61 -21.53 -4.80
CA SER A 11 -1.85 -21.28 -3.36
C SER A 11 -0.62 -20.70 -2.68
N ASP A 12 0.57 -21.19 -2.99
CA ASP A 12 1.82 -20.68 -2.47
C ASP A 12 2.13 -19.30 -3.04
N ALA A 13 1.91 -19.09 -4.34
CA ALA A 13 2.07 -17.79 -4.97
C ALA A 13 1.12 -16.74 -4.37
N ALA A 14 -0.12 -17.08 -4.12
CA ALA A 14 -1.09 -16.22 -3.45
C ALA A 14 -0.61 -15.82 -2.05
N ARG A 15 -0.11 -16.76 -1.27
CA ARG A 15 0.42 -16.52 0.07
C ARG A 15 1.63 -15.59 0.05
N VAL A 16 2.58 -15.81 -0.85
CA VAL A 16 3.82 -15.01 -0.97
C VAL A 16 3.55 -13.60 -1.47
N THR A 17 2.63 -13.44 -2.43
CA THR A 17 2.29 -12.14 -3.01
C THR A 17 1.28 -11.34 -2.19
N GLY A 18 0.61 -11.96 -1.24
CA GLY A 18 -0.49 -11.34 -0.49
C GLY A 18 -1.79 -11.19 -1.29
N LEU A 19 -1.85 -11.80 -2.48
CA LEU A 19 -3.05 -11.82 -3.33
C LEU A 19 -3.86 -13.09 -3.09
N THR A 20 -5.10 -13.10 -3.57
CA THR A 20 -5.92 -14.30 -3.60
C THR A 20 -5.64 -15.11 -4.87
N ALA A 21 -5.87 -16.43 -4.83
CA ALA A 21 -5.83 -17.26 -6.01
C ALA A 21 -6.83 -16.77 -7.09
N HIS A 22 -7.96 -16.21 -6.67
CA HIS A 22 -8.95 -15.60 -7.56
C HIS A 22 -8.36 -14.41 -8.34
N THR A 23 -7.64 -13.53 -7.67
CA THR A 23 -6.97 -12.37 -8.29
C THR A 23 -5.89 -12.82 -9.27
N LEU A 24 -5.09 -13.83 -8.93
CA LEU A 24 -4.08 -14.38 -9.83
C LEU A 24 -4.70 -14.97 -11.10
N ARG A 25 -5.80 -15.72 -10.97
CA ARG A 25 -6.56 -16.23 -12.13
C ARG A 25 -7.16 -15.10 -12.96
N TYR A 26 -7.64 -14.06 -12.32
CA TYR A 26 -8.13 -12.87 -13.01
C TYR A 26 -7.03 -12.19 -13.82
N TYR A 27 -5.86 -11.99 -13.26
CA TYR A 27 -4.71 -11.40 -13.96
C TYR A 27 -4.33 -12.21 -15.20
N GLU A 28 -4.36 -13.52 -15.12
CA GLU A 28 -4.10 -14.38 -16.25
C GLU A 28 -5.18 -14.25 -17.34
N ARG A 29 -6.45 -14.32 -16.97
CA ARG A 29 -7.56 -14.17 -17.92
C ARG A 29 -7.60 -12.78 -18.57
N ALA A 30 -7.18 -11.75 -17.84
CA ALA A 30 -7.12 -10.38 -18.34
C ALA A 30 -5.90 -10.13 -19.26
N GLY A 31 -5.03 -11.11 -19.45
CA GLY A 31 -3.85 -11.00 -20.30
C GLY A 31 -2.72 -10.18 -19.66
N LEU A 32 -2.68 -10.11 -18.33
CA LEU A 32 -1.66 -9.35 -17.60
C LEU A 32 -0.44 -10.19 -17.25
N MET A 33 -0.55 -11.50 -17.29
CA MET A 33 0.53 -12.42 -16.93
C MET A 33 1.33 -12.82 -18.16
N MET A 34 2.63 -13.08 -17.94
CA MET A 34 3.45 -13.81 -18.88
C MET A 34 2.99 -15.28 -18.94
N ASP A 35 3.46 -16.03 -19.91
CA ASP A 35 3.17 -17.45 -19.99
C ASP A 35 3.61 -18.15 -18.72
N VAL A 36 2.66 -18.79 -18.03
CA VAL A 36 2.91 -19.51 -16.79
C VAL A 36 3.06 -21.00 -17.12
N ASP A 37 4.15 -21.58 -16.67
CA ASP A 37 4.39 -23.01 -16.83
C ASP A 37 3.33 -23.84 -16.10
N ARG A 38 2.97 -24.97 -16.68
CA ARG A 38 2.03 -25.91 -16.10
C ARG A 38 2.72 -27.22 -15.77
N ALA A 39 2.40 -27.78 -14.61
CA ALA A 39 2.79 -29.14 -14.29
C ALA A 39 2.07 -30.15 -15.21
N VAL A 40 2.55 -31.38 -15.23
CA VAL A 40 1.98 -32.49 -16.06
C VAL A 40 0.48 -32.68 -15.83
N ALA A 41 -0.04 -32.36 -14.63
CA ALA A 41 -1.46 -32.42 -14.30
C ALA A 41 -2.26 -31.16 -14.70
N GLY A 42 -1.67 -30.22 -15.46
CA GLY A 42 -2.33 -29.00 -15.90
C GLY A 42 -2.40 -27.89 -14.83
N HIS A 43 -1.81 -28.08 -13.66
CA HIS A 43 -1.73 -27.07 -12.63
C HIS A 43 -0.66 -26.03 -12.97
N ARG A 44 -0.96 -24.76 -12.70
CA ARG A 44 -0.03 -23.65 -12.92
C ARG A 44 1.12 -23.70 -11.93
N ARG A 45 2.30 -23.34 -12.43
CA ARG A 45 3.53 -23.22 -11.65
C ARG A 45 4.08 -21.83 -11.83
N TYR A 46 4.41 -21.19 -10.71
CA TYR A 46 4.91 -19.81 -10.67
C TYR A 46 6.41 -19.82 -10.34
N SER A 47 7.20 -19.24 -11.21
CA SER A 47 8.64 -19.02 -10.98
C SER A 47 8.88 -17.78 -10.16
N GLU A 48 10.13 -17.58 -9.73
CA GLU A 48 10.56 -16.33 -9.08
C GLU A 48 10.35 -15.11 -9.99
N ALA A 49 10.61 -15.26 -11.29
CA ALA A 49 10.34 -14.21 -12.27
C ALA A 49 8.86 -13.86 -12.37
N ASP A 50 7.98 -14.86 -12.30
CA ASP A 50 6.53 -14.63 -12.28
C ASP A 50 6.10 -13.86 -11.03
N LEU A 51 6.67 -14.18 -9.87
CA LEU A 51 6.39 -13.46 -8.61
C LEU A 51 6.82 -11.99 -8.70
N GLY A 52 8.00 -11.70 -9.25
CA GLY A 52 8.46 -10.34 -9.48
C GLY A 52 7.55 -9.57 -10.44
N TRP A 53 7.07 -10.22 -11.48
CA TRP A 53 6.11 -9.66 -12.41
C TRP A 53 4.77 -9.33 -11.74
N ILE A 54 4.23 -10.25 -10.95
CA ILE A 54 3.00 -10.06 -10.18
C ILE A 54 3.15 -8.87 -9.22
N GLU A 55 4.29 -8.75 -8.56
CA GLU A 55 4.58 -7.62 -7.67
C GLU A 55 4.51 -6.28 -8.41
N LEU A 56 5.14 -6.18 -9.58
CA LEU A 56 5.09 -4.98 -10.41
C LEU A 56 3.65 -4.64 -10.81
N ILE A 57 2.89 -5.60 -11.35
CA ILE A 57 1.49 -5.39 -11.74
C ILE A 57 0.66 -4.90 -10.56
N THR A 58 0.86 -5.50 -9.38
CA THR A 58 0.15 -5.13 -8.16
C THR A 58 0.42 -3.66 -7.80
N LYS A 59 1.66 -3.21 -7.90
CA LYS A 59 2.04 -1.81 -7.65
C LYS A 59 1.48 -0.86 -8.69
N LEU A 60 1.52 -1.21 -9.97
CA LEU A 60 0.92 -0.40 -11.03
C LEU A 60 -0.58 -0.23 -10.82
N ARG A 61 -1.28 -1.29 -10.46
CA ARG A 61 -2.72 -1.24 -10.17
C ARG A 61 -3.02 -0.44 -8.89
N ALA A 62 -2.27 -0.65 -7.83
CA ALA A 62 -2.43 0.06 -6.55
C ALA A 62 -2.21 1.57 -6.70
N THR A 63 -1.38 2.00 -7.62
CA THR A 63 -1.11 3.41 -7.91
C THR A 63 -2.00 4.00 -9.00
N GLY A 64 -3.01 3.26 -9.46
CA GLY A 64 -4.06 3.76 -10.33
C GLY A 64 -3.86 3.56 -11.83
N MET A 65 -2.87 2.76 -12.25
CA MET A 65 -2.74 2.44 -13.68
C MET A 65 -3.98 1.67 -14.15
N PRO A 66 -4.70 2.15 -15.18
CA PRO A 66 -5.84 1.41 -15.73
C PRO A 66 -5.43 0.04 -16.25
N ILE A 67 -6.31 -0.95 -16.11
CA ILE A 67 -6.02 -2.33 -16.53
C ILE A 67 -5.64 -2.43 -18.01
N ARG A 68 -6.22 -1.58 -18.84
CA ARG A 68 -5.90 -1.48 -20.27
C ARG A 68 -4.42 -1.12 -20.50
N ARG A 69 -3.89 -0.19 -19.70
CA ARG A 69 -2.48 0.24 -19.81
C ARG A 69 -1.53 -0.84 -19.25
N VAL A 70 -1.93 -1.54 -18.22
CA VAL A 70 -1.16 -2.68 -17.71
C VAL A 70 -1.08 -3.78 -18.77
N ARG A 71 -2.18 -4.07 -19.46
CA ARG A 71 -2.20 -5.04 -20.56
C ARG A 71 -1.28 -4.61 -21.70
N GLU A 72 -1.35 -3.34 -22.12
CA GLU A 72 -0.48 -2.79 -23.16
C GLU A 72 1.00 -2.96 -22.80
N TYR A 73 1.36 -2.66 -21.56
CA TYR A 73 2.71 -2.90 -21.07
C TYR A 73 3.08 -4.39 -21.09
N ALA A 74 2.20 -5.26 -20.64
CA ALA A 74 2.40 -6.70 -20.67
C ALA A 74 2.60 -7.23 -22.11
N ASP A 75 1.83 -6.72 -23.06
CA ASP A 75 1.97 -7.09 -24.47
C ASP A 75 3.34 -6.69 -25.04
N LEU A 76 3.83 -5.51 -24.68
CA LEU A 76 5.17 -5.06 -25.06
C LEU A 76 6.28 -5.93 -24.46
N VAL A 77 6.12 -6.34 -23.20
CA VAL A 77 7.07 -7.25 -22.56
C VAL A 77 7.09 -8.61 -23.25
N ARG A 78 5.93 -9.15 -23.63
CA ARG A 78 5.83 -10.40 -24.39
C ARG A 78 6.46 -10.30 -25.77
N ALA A 79 6.35 -9.14 -26.42
CA ALA A 79 6.98 -8.91 -27.72
C ALA A 79 8.52 -8.90 -27.63
N GLY A 80 9.07 -8.68 -26.44
CA GLY A 80 10.48 -8.84 -26.18
C GLY A 80 11.35 -7.68 -26.65
N ALA A 81 12.53 -7.99 -27.16
CA ALA A 81 13.54 -7.01 -27.56
C ALA A 81 13.02 -6.03 -28.62
N GLY A 82 13.45 -4.77 -28.51
CA GLY A 82 13.03 -3.70 -29.39
C GLY A 82 11.81 -2.91 -28.90
N THR A 83 11.21 -3.30 -27.76
CA THR A 83 10.06 -2.61 -27.17
C THR A 83 10.42 -1.80 -25.91
N GLU A 84 11.70 -1.75 -25.55
CA GLU A 84 12.17 -1.12 -24.32
C GLU A 84 11.80 0.35 -24.22
N GLN A 85 11.90 1.08 -25.32
CA GLN A 85 11.52 2.50 -25.38
C GLN A 85 10.01 2.68 -25.13
N ALA A 86 9.17 1.88 -25.79
CA ALA A 86 7.72 1.96 -25.60
C ALA A 86 7.32 1.56 -24.17
N ARG A 87 7.98 0.57 -23.58
CA ARG A 87 7.78 0.21 -22.17
C ARG A 87 8.15 1.34 -21.23
N LEU A 88 9.28 1.96 -21.47
CA LEU A 88 9.76 3.11 -20.70
C LEU A 88 8.73 4.26 -20.73
N GLU A 89 8.24 4.60 -21.91
CA GLU A 89 7.24 5.68 -22.06
C GLU A 89 5.95 5.44 -21.25
N ILE A 90 5.47 4.20 -21.22
CA ILE A 90 4.31 3.85 -20.39
C ILE A 90 4.60 4.05 -18.91
N LEU A 91 5.75 3.57 -18.43
CA LEU A 91 6.11 3.66 -17.02
C LEU A 91 6.44 5.11 -16.61
N GLU A 92 7.10 5.88 -17.45
CA GLU A 92 7.36 7.30 -17.18
C GLU A 92 6.09 8.14 -17.10
N ALA A 93 5.16 7.93 -18.03
CA ALA A 93 3.88 8.60 -18.00
C ALA A 93 3.12 8.27 -16.70
N HIS A 94 3.07 7.01 -16.31
CA HIS A 94 2.45 6.59 -15.06
C HIS A 94 3.18 7.16 -13.83
N ARG A 95 4.51 7.20 -13.84
CA ARG A 95 5.30 7.82 -12.77
C ARG A 95 4.90 9.28 -12.55
N LEU A 96 4.73 10.04 -13.62
CA LEU A 96 4.29 11.44 -13.53
C LEU A 96 2.89 11.57 -12.93
N ASP A 97 1.96 10.70 -13.31
CA ASP A 97 0.61 10.66 -12.74
C ASP A 97 0.64 10.35 -11.24
N VAL A 98 1.47 9.40 -10.82
CA VAL A 98 1.65 9.06 -9.40
C VAL A 98 2.24 10.22 -8.62
N LEU A 99 3.25 10.90 -9.17
CA LEU A 99 3.85 12.07 -8.53
C LEU A 99 2.85 13.22 -8.35
N ALA A 100 2.02 13.48 -9.37
CA ALA A 100 0.96 14.48 -9.29
C ALA A 100 -0.07 14.13 -8.21
N HIS A 101 -0.46 12.88 -8.12
CA HIS A 101 -1.41 12.40 -7.10
C HIS A 101 -0.82 12.46 -5.68
N LEU A 102 0.46 12.16 -5.53
CA LEU A 102 1.17 12.33 -4.26
C LEU A 102 1.17 13.79 -3.81
N ASP A 103 1.44 14.72 -4.72
CA ASP A 103 1.45 16.15 -4.43
C ASP A 103 0.06 16.64 -4.01
N GLU A 104 -0.97 16.27 -4.73
CA GLU A 104 -2.36 16.57 -4.39
C GLU A 104 -2.74 16.00 -3.00
N THR A 105 -2.38 14.76 -2.74
CA THR A 105 -2.65 14.11 -1.44
C THR A 105 -1.92 14.83 -0.31
N ARG A 106 -0.68 15.27 -0.53
CA ARG A 106 0.08 16.06 0.45
C ARG A 106 -0.61 17.40 0.75
N GLN A 107 -1.07 18.11 -0.26
CA GLN A 107 -1.81 19.36 -0.08
C GLN A 107 -3.11 19.14 0.70
N ASN A 108 -3.83 18.09 0.40
CA ASN A 108 -5.04 17.72 1.13
C ASN A 108 -4.74 17.38 2.60
N LEU A 109 -3.65 16.66 2.84
CA LEU A 109 -3.20 16.34 4.20
C LEU A 109 -2.88 17.60 5.00
N GLU A 110 -2.19 18.58 4.42
CA GLU A 110 -1.90 19.87 5.07
C GLU A 110 -3.18 20.59 5.51
N ALA A 111 -4.21 20.57 4.68
CA ALA A 111 -5.51 21.15 5.03
C ALA A 111 -6.16 20.41 6.22
N ILE A 112 -6.09 19.08 6.23
CA ILE A 112 -6.59 18.26 7.35
C ILE A 112 -5.80 18.54 8.63
N GLU A 113 -4.49 18.62 8.54
CA GLU A 113 -3.62 18.89 9.70
C GLU A 113 -3.87 20.25 10.32
N ARG A 114 -4.15 21.29 9.51
CA ARG A 114 -4.57 22.59 10.02
C ARG A 114 -5.84 22.48 10.87
N LYS A 115 -6.81 21.68 10.44
CA LYS A 115 -8.06 21.46 11.17
C LYS A 115 -7.85 20.64 12.45
N VAL A 116 -6.98 19.64 12.39
CA VAL A 116 -6.58 18.86 13.57
C VAL A 116 -5.95 19.75 14.63
N ARG A 117 -5.04 20.63 14.24
CA ARG A 117 -4.43 21.61 15.19
C ARG A 117 -5.49 22.50 15.83
N TYR A 118 -6.37 23.05 15.03
CA TYR A 118 -7.45 23.90 15.54
C TYR A 118 -8.29 23.18 16.60
N TYR A 119 -8.75 21.98 16.33
CA TYR A 119 -9.56 21.24 17.31
C TYR A 119 -8.78 20.79 18.54
N ARG A 120 -7.51 20.49 18.42
CA ARG A 120 -6.66 20.21 19.59
C ARG A 120 -6.59 21.42 20.52
N GLU A 121 -6.40 22.60 19.97
CA GLU A 121 -6.37 23.86 20.75
C GLU A 121 -7.70 24.12 21.44
N VAL A 122 -8.81 24.00 20.72
CA VAL A 122 -10.15 24.18 21.27
C VAL A 122 -10.47 23.15 22.36
N ALA A 123 -10.14 21.88 22.15
CA ALA A 123 -10.37 20.83 23.12
C ALA A 123 -9.53 21.04 24.39
N ASN A 124 -8.29 21.46 24.25
CA ASN A 124 -7.42 21.76 25.39
C ASN A 124 -7.88 23.00 26.18
N ALA A 125 -8.39 24.01 25.48
CA ALA A 125 -8.93 25.19 26.12
C ALA A 125 -10.27 24.91 26.86
N SER A 126 -11.00 23.90 26.45
CA SER A 126 -12.27 23.49 27.03
C SER A 126 -12.15 22.50 28.19
N THR A 127 -10.95 22.00 28.46
CA THR A 127 -10.70 21.14 29.62
C THR A 127 -10.58 22.02 30.85
N PRO A 128 -11.50 21.95 31.83
CA PRO A 128 -11.34 22.74 33.05
C PRO A 128 -10.07 22.26 33.77
N VAL A 129 -9.21 23.19 34.07
CA VAL A 129 -8.12 22.93 35.01
C VAL A 129 -8.78 22.58 36.32
N SER A 130 -8.73 21.31 36.68
CA SER A 130 -9.12 20.87 38.02
C SER A 130 -8.13 21.49 38.98
N SER A 131 -8.48 22.61 39.50
CA SER A 131 -7.80 23.21 40.65
C SER A 131 -8.16 22.36 41.86
N ALA A 132 -7.50 21.23 42.01
CA ALA A 132 -7.41 20.56 43.28
C ALA A 132 -6.28 21.22 44.07
N ASP A 133 -6.60 22.35 44.60
CA ASP A 133 -5.87 22.88 45.72
C ASP A 133 -6.86 23.60 46.62
N SER A 134 -7.41 22.84 47.51
CA SER A 134 -8.04 23.38 48.69
C SER A 134 -7.28 22.87 49.86
N ASP A 135 -6.23 23.58 50.10
CA ASP A 135 -5.61 23.61 51.39
C ASP A 135 -6.65 23.73 52.52
N HIS A 136 -6.68 22.76 53.35
CA HIS A 136 -7.30 22.87 54.66
C HIS A 136 -6.25 22.71 55.73
N SER A 137 -5.44 23.70 55.84
CA SER A 137 -4.81 24.02 57.07
C SER A 137 -5.75 24.85 57.90
N ARG A 138 -6.40 24.25 58.84
CA ARG A 138 -6.97 24.95 59.96
C ARG A 138 -6.67 24.22 61.25
N ALA A 139 -5.56 24.51 61.75
CA ALA A 139 -5.25 24.20 63.16
C ALA A 139 -6.09 25.11 64.04
N ALA A 140 -6.98 24.54 64.77
CA ALA A 140 -7.62 25.21 65.87
C ALA A 140 -6.75 25.09 67.11
N SER A 141 -6.23 26.17 67.57
CA SER A 141 -5.71 26.29 68.90
C SER A 141 -6.86 26.73 69.81
N SER A 142 -7.25 25.92 70.70
CA SER A 142 -8.01 26.35 71.84
C SER A 142 -7.11 26.38 73.02
N GLY A 143 -6.84 27.60 73.47
CA GLY A 143 -6.25 27.82 74.76
C GLY A 143 -7.21 27.51 75.86
N SER A 144 -6.69 26.86 76.83
CA SER A 144 -7.33 26.67 78.14
C SER A 144 -7.17 27.89 78.98
N ALA A 145 -8.19 28.20 79.70
CA ALA A 145 -8.04 28.98 80.92
C ALA A 145 -8.36 28.18 82.15
N ALA A 146 -7.58 28.28 83.05
CA ALA A 146 -7.46 28.02 84.40
C ALA A 146 -8.60 27.66 85.29
#